data_a2f8a5ee3da8d61177741969912324e8
#
_entry.id   a2f8a5ee3da8d61177741969912324e8
#
_cell.length_a   1.000
_cell.length_b   1.000
_cell.length_c   1.000
_cell.angle_alpha   90.00
_cell.angle_beta   90.00
_cell.angle_gamma   90.00
#
_symmetry.space_group_name_H-M   'P 1'
#
loop_
_entity.id
_entity.type
_entity.pdbx_description
1 polymer ?
#
loop_
_entity_poly.entity_id
_entity_poly.type
_entity_poly.pdbx_seq_one_letter_code
_entity_poly.pdbx_strand_id
1 'polypeptide(L)'
;AYYLNHTFLDSLSYKDKIKETNWSNGYYNDTDNYDYTTSLKETINSKVALMSIGNIFLNNELTNYYTMTGTKTKSLSVYTIQKSQKIYSKQISNKLNIVPTISIDKNILTKGSGTIDSPLEME
;
A
#
# COMPACT_ATOMS: atom_id res chain seq x y z
N ALA A 1 -1.87 -2.41 11.52
CA ALA A 1 -0.70 -3.30 11.29
C ALA A 1 -0.95 -4.71 11.83
N TYR A 2 -1.42 -4.88 13.06
CA TYR A 2 -1.63 -6.21 13.67
C TYR A 2 -2.53 -7.11 12.82
N TYR A 3 -3.73 -6.67 12.46
CA TYR A 3 -4.68 -7.45 11.65
C TYR A 3 -4.06 -7.95 10.33
N LEU A 4 -3.34 -7.07 9.62
CA LEU A 4 -2.74 -7.42 8.33
C LEU A 4 -1.65 -8.49 8.45
N ASN A 5 -0.83 -8.42 9.51
CA ASN A 5 0.31 -9.33 9.68
C ASN A 5 -0.01 -10.57 10.53
N HIS A 6 -1.25 -10.72 10.97
CA HIS A 6 -1.74 -11.91 11.68
C HIS A 6 -2.96 -12.48 10.94
N THR A 7 -4.14 -11.94 11.20
CA THR A 7 -5.39 -12.54 10.68
C THR A 7 -5.43 -12.62 9.15
N PHE A 8 -5.08 -11.52 8.47
CA PHE A 8 -5.08 -11.51 7.00
C PHE A 8 -3.96 -12.40 6.44
N LEU A 9 -2.73 -12.22 6.90
CA LEU A 9 -1.58 -13.02 6.46
C LEU A 9 -1.82 -14.52 6.67
N ASP A 10 -2.36 -14.91 7.83
CA ASP A 10 -2.63 -16.31 8.14
C ASP A 10 -3.74 -16.93 7.28
N SER A 11 -4.60 -16.11 6.70
CA SER A 11 -5.62 -16.57 5.76
C SER A 11 -5.08 -16.91 4.35
N LEU A 12 -3.85 -16.48 4.04
CA LEU A 12 -3.25 -16.70 2.71
C LEU A 12 -2.56 -18.06 2.63
N SER A 13 -2.93 -18.85 1.62
CA SER A 13 -2.34 -20.17 1.37
C SER A 13 -0.84 -20.11 1.01
N TYR A 14 -0.35 -18.95 0.55
CA TYR A 14 1.04 -18.72 0.14
C TYR A 14 1.82 -17.81 1.11
N LYS A 15 1.37 -17.71 2.35
CA LYS A 15 1.99 -16.82 3.36
C LYS A 15 3.49 -17.04 3.57
N ASP A 16 3.96 -18.27 3.36
CA ASP A 16 5.37 -18.63 3.52
C ASP A 16 6.25 -18.09 2.37
N LYS A 17 5.64 -17.73 1.25
CA LYS A 17 6.31 -17.12 0.09
C LYS A 17 6.40 -15.58 0.20
N ILE A 18 5.71 -14.99 1.15
CA ILE A 18 5.69 -13.54 1.37
C ILE A 18 6.92 -13.14 2.18
N LYS A 19 7.70 -12.22 1.62
CA LYS A 19 8.92 -11.70 2.25
C LYS A 19 8.62 -10.62 3.28
N GLU A 20 9.39 -10.65 4.34
CA GLU A 20 9.52 -9.49 5.23
C GLU A 20 10.23 -8.36 4.49
N THR A 21 9.66 -7.18 4.53
CA THR A 21 10.12 -6.03 3.73
C THR A 21 10.09 -4.76 4.57
N ASN A 22 11.07 -3.91 4.37
CA ASN A 22 11.09 -2.57 4.92
C ASN A 22 10.24 -1.64 4.04
N TRP A 23 9.03 -1.38 4.47
CA TRP A 23 8.09 -0.51 3.78
C TRP A 23 8.33 0.94 4.15
N SER A 24 8.47 1.80 3.16
CA SER A 24 8.43 3.25 3.39
C SER A 24 6.99 3.71 3.51
N ASN A 25 6.65 4.38 4.61
CA ASN A 25 5.31 4.97 4.77
C ASN A 25 5.06 6.17 3.84
N GLY A 26 6.10 6.66 3.18
CA GLY A 26 6.00 7.77 2.23
C GLY A 26 5.81 9.12 2.92
N TYR A 27 5.95 10.15 2.14
CA TYR A 27 5.71 11.53 2.55
C TYR A 27 4.99 12.28 1.43
N TYR A 28 4.04 13.10 1.78
CA TYR A 28 3.37 14.01 0.85
C TYR A 28 3.33 15.40 1.44
N ASN A 29 3.87 16.35 0.70
CA ASN A 29 3.80 17.77 1.04
C ASN A 29 2.73 18.43 0.18
N ASP A 30 1.59 18.75 0.80
CA ASP A 30 0.46 19.41 0.15
C ASP A 30 0.57 20.94 0.13
N THR A 31 1.60 21.50 0.79
CA THR A 31 1.80 22.95 0.89
C THR A 31 2.78 23.52 -0.13
N ASP A 32 3.73 22.71 -0.61
CA ASP A 32 4.79 23.15 -1.51
C ASP A 32 4.97 22.18 -2.69
N ASN A 33 4.27 22.44 -3.79
CA ASN A 33 4.49 21.79 -5.10
C ASN A 33 4.16 20.30 -5.22
N TYR A 34 3.25 19.75 -4.44
CA TYR A 34 2.81 18.35 -4.58
C TYR A 34 3.98 17.36 -4.66
N ASP A 35 5.00 17.56 -3.86
CA ASP A 35 6.19 16.74 -3.87
C ASP A 35 5.91 15.38 -3.22
N TYR A 36 5.92 14.33 -4.05
CA TYR A 36 5.78 12.94 -3.63
C TYR A 36 7.15 12.39 -3.29
N THR A 37 7.68 12.73 -2.14
CA THR A 37 8.89 12.06 -1.72
C THR A 37 8.55 10.75 -1.02
N THR A 38 9.06 9.67 -1.53
CA THR A 38 9.25 8.43 -0.78
C THR A 38 10.39 8.65 0.20
N SER A 39 10.19 9.56 1.15
CA SER A 39 11.20 9.82 2.16
C SER A 39 11.38 8.56 3.00
N LEU A 40 12.57 8.00 2.97
CA LEU A 40 12.98 6.84 3.76
C LEU A 40 13.08 7.13 5.27
N LYS A 41 12.56 8.23 5.75
CA LYS A 41 12.71 8.63 7.16
C LYS A 41 12.04 7.70 8.14
N GLU A 42 10.95 7.05 7.72
CA GLU A 42 10.26 6.08 8.57
C GLU A 42 9.94 4.84 7.75
N THR A 43 10.41 3.70 8.21
CA THR A 43 10.14 2.41 7.62
C THR A 43 9.42 1.51 8.62
N ILE A 44 8.56 0.66 8.09
CA ILE A 44 7.89 -0.39 8.85
C ILE A 44 8.36 -1.73 8.28
N ASN A 45 8.96 -2.56 9.13
CA ASN A 45 9.35 -3.91 8.73
C ASN A 45 8.16 -4.85 8.96
N SER A 46 7.63 -5.45 7.90
CA SER A 46 6.53 -6.41 8.00
C SER A 46 6.35 -7.19 6.70
N LYS A 47 5.59 -8.27 6.76
CA LYS A 47 5.22 -9.05 5.57
C LYS A 47 4.11 -8.39 4.75
N VAL A 48 3.18 -7.73 5.43
CA VAL A 48 2.03 -7.06 4.79
C VAL A 48 1.96 -5.61 5.24
N ALA A 49 1.82 -4.71 4.29
CA ALA A 49 1.60 -3.29 4.52
C ALA A 49 0.41 -2.76 3.72
N LEU A 50 0.14 -1.49 3.80
CA LEU A 50 -0.71 -0.77 2.86
C LEU A 50 0.17 -0.07 1.82
N MET A 51 -0.40 0.29 0.69
CA MET A 51 0.30 1.13 -0.28
C MET A 51 0.64 2.49 0.33
N SER A 52 1.84 2.99 0.05
CA SER A 52 2.17 4.38 0.30
C SER A 52 1.60 5.28 -0.80
N ILE A 53 1.56 6.59 -0.55
CA ILE A 53 1.11 7.53 -1.56
C ILE A 53 1.96 7.51 -2.83
N GLY A 54 3.25 7.18 -2.73
CA GLY A 54 4.14 7.01 -3.88
C GLY A 54 3.80 5.83 -4.78
N ASN A 55 2.98 4.89 -4.31
CA ASN A 55 2.58 3.71 -5.07
C ASN A 55 1.27 3.90 -5.85
N ILE A 56 0.62 5.04 -5.79
CA ILE A 56 -0.68 5.29 -6.43
C ILE A 56 -0.67 5.05 -7.93
N PHE A 57 0.47 5.27 -8.57
CA PHE A 57 0.63 5.11 -10.02
C PHE A 57 0.75 3.66 -10.47
N LEU A 58 0.93 2.73 -9.54
CA LEU A 58 1.09 1.32 -9.86
C LEU A 58 -0.25 0.63 -10.18
N ASN A 59 -1.37 1.19 -9.72
CA ASN A 59 -2.68 0.63 -9.99
C ASN A 59 -3.75 1.73 -10.08
N ASN A 60 -4.20 2.03 -11.30
CA ASN A 60 -5.17 3.08 -11.59
C ASN A 60 -6.63 2.65 -11.37
N GLU A 61 -6.91 1.38 -11.15
CA GLU A 61 -8.25 0.83 -11.04
C GLU A 61 -8.78 0.86 -9.61
N LEU A 62 -7.88 0.83 -8.64
CA LEU A 62 -8.25 0.89 -7.24
C LEU A 62 -8.63 2.31 -6.83
N THR A 63 -9.75 2.45 -6.16
CA THR A 63 -10.26 3.73 -5.67
C THR A 63 -10.79 3.61 -4.25
N ASN A 64 -10.91 4.74 -3.56
CA ASN A 64 -11.47 4.86 -2.22
C ASN A 64 -10.77 3.96 -1.19
N TYR A 65 -9.44 4.02 -1.14
CA TYR A 65 -8.66 3.24 -0.19
C TYR A 65 -7.72 4.11 0.65
N TYR A 66 -7.37 3.59 1.81
CA TYR A 66 -6.35 4.16 2.68
C TYR A 66 -4.95 3.87 2.14
N THR A 67 -4.06 4.87 2.28
CA THR A 67 -2.62 4.66 2.21
C THR A 67 -2.04 4.55 3.62
N MET A 68 -0.80 4.09 3.73
CA MET A 68 -0.06 4.15 5.00
C MET A 68 0.63 5.50 5.25
N THR A 69 0.50 6.45 4.32
CA THR A 69 1.13 7.76 4.42
C THR A 69 0.32 8.68 5.33
N GLY A 70 0.87 9.02 6.48
CA GLY A 70 0.28 9.95 7.42
C GLY A 70 0.32 11.40 6.94
N THR A 71 -0.58 12.22 7.45
CA THR A 71 -0.55 13.66 7.18
C THR A 71 0.37 14.37 8.15
N LYS A 72 1.13 15.36 7.69
CA LYS A 72 2.06 16.12 8.52
C LYS A 72 1.34 17.02 9.55
N THR A 73 0.19 17.54 9.20
CA THR A 73 -0.48 18.62 9.95
C THR A 73 -1.69 18.17 10.76
N LYS A 74 -2.17 16.95 10.55
CA LYS A 74 -3.38 16.45 11.20
C LYS A 74 -3.11 15.09 11.84
N SER A 75 -3.06 15.07 13.16
CA SER A 75 -3.00 13.80 13.90
C SER A 75 -4.21 12.92 13.59
N LEU A 76 -4.00 11.60 13.60
CA LEU A 76 -5.02 10.58 13.28
C LEU A 76 -5.62 10.71 11.87
N SER A 77 -4.90 11.32 10.93
CA SER A 77 -5.29 11.40 9.54
C SER A 77 -4.22 10.79 8.65
N VAL A 78 -4.66 10.16 7.58
CA VAL A 78 -3.81 9.60 6.55
C VAL A 78 -4.28 10.08 5.18
N TYR A 79 -3.40 10.02 4.21
CA TYR A 79 -3.80 10.24 2.83
C TYR A 79 -4.58 9.04 2.29
N THR A 80 -5.54 9.33 1.44
CA THR A 80 -6.41 8.35 0.81
C THR A 80 -6.46 8.63 -0.69
N ILE A 81 -6.63 7.57 -1.46
CA ILE A 81 -6.85 7.69 -2.90
C ILE A 81 -8.34 7.50 -3.18
N GLN A 82 -8.91 8.47 -3.87
CA GLN A 82 -10.32 8.45 -4.23
C GLN A 82 -10.50 8.39 -5.75
N LYS A 83 -11.76 8.46 -6.18
CA LYS A 83 -12.12 8.39 -7.59
C LYS A 83 -11.28 9.38 -8.43
N SER A 84 -10.86 8.93 -9.60
CA SER A 84 -9.98 9.68 -10.51
C SER A 84 -8.58 9.97 -9.94
N GLN A 85 -8.07 9.07 -9.11
CA GLN A 85 -6.74 9.15 -8.50
C GLN A 85 -6.49 10.43 -7.69
N LYS A 86 -7.56 11.05 -7.19
CA LYS A 86 -7.44 12.24 -6.35
C LYS A 86 -7.01 11.87 -4.94
N ILE A 87 -6.08 12.66 -4.41
CA ILE A 87 -5.52 12.49 -3.07
C ILE A 87 -6.29 13.38 -2.10
N TYR A 88 -6.75 12.79 -1.01
CA TYR A 88 -7.41 13.50 0.09
C TYR A 88 -6.87 13.04 1.43
N SER A 89 -6.91 13.92 2.43
CA SER A 89 -6.69 13.52 3.81
C SER A 89 -8.01 13.08 4.45
N LYS A 90 -7.99 11.96 5.15
CA LYS A 90 -9.15 11.44 5.91
C LYS A 90 -8.72 10.99 7.28
N GLN A 91 -9.60 11.17 8.25
CA GLN A 91 -9.41 10.57 9.57
C GLN A 91 -9.51 9.04 9.47
N ILE A 92 -8.71 8.35 10.25
CA ILE A 92 -8.67 6.88 10.27
C ILE A 92 -9.98 6.23 10.78
N SER A 93 -10.90 7.02 11.34
CA SER A 93 -12.24 6.58 11.73
C SER A 93 -13.23 6.45 10.57
N ASN A 94 -12.91 6.99 9.40
CA ASN A 94 -13.76 6.85 8.22
C ASN A 94 -13.70 5.42 7.66
N LYS A 95 -14.80 4.96 7.07
CA LYS A 95 -14.85 3.65 6.40
C LYS A 95 -14.39 3.80 4.96
N LEU A 96 -13.25 3.22 4.63
CA LEU A 96 -12.70 3.11 3.28
C LEU A 96 -12.13 1.71 3.07
N ASN A 97 -11.83 1.39 1.83
CA ASN A 97 -11.19 0.13 1.49
C ASN A 97 -9.76 0.08 2.02
N ILE A 98 -9.33 -1.12 2.34
CA ILE A 98 -7.94 -1.44 2.68
C ILE A 98 -7.37 -2.28 1.54
N VAL A 99 -6.24 -1.87 1.01
CA VAL A 99 -5.52 -2.58 -0.06
C VAL A 99 -4.21 -3.12 0.52
N PRO A 100 -4.19 -4.39 0.94
CA PRO A 100 -2.98 -5.02 1.43
C PRO A 100 -1.95 -5.14 0.33
N THR A 101 -0.70 -4.85 0.66
CA THR A 101 0.45 -4.94 -0.24
C THR A 101 1.45 -5.92 0.32
N ILE A 102 1.95 -6.81 -0.51
CA ILE A 102 2.93 -7.85 -0.16
C ILE A 102 4.15 -7.77 -1.08
N SER A 103 5.27 -8.31 -0.61
CA SER A 103 6.47 -8.49 -1.41
C SER A 103 6.76 -9.98 -1.56
N ILE A 104 6.96 -10.41 -2.80
CA ILE A 104 7.29 -11.81 -3.15
C ILE A 104 8.54 -11.86 -4.03
N ASP A 105 9.18 -13.02 -4.06
CA ASP A 105 10.29 -13.22 -4.99
C ASP A 105 9.77 -13.35 -6.42
N LYS A 106 10.35 -12.59 -7.34
CA LYS A 106 10.00 -12.68 -8.77
C LYS A 106 10.20 -14.08 -9.36
N ASN A 107 11.10 -14.87 -8.79
CA ASN A 107 11.43 -16.21 -9.29
C ASN A 107 10.33 -17.23 -9.03
N ILE A 108 9.36 -16.93 -8.17
CA ILE A 108 8.19 -17.80 -7.95
C ILE A 108 7.01 -17.46 -8.86
N LEU A 109 7.14 -16.41 -9.66
CA LEU A 109 6.14 -16.00 -10.64
C LEU A 109 6.42 -16.74 -11.93
N THR A 110 5.57 -17.70 -12.28
CA THR A 110 5.83 -18.62 -13.37
C THR A 110 5.09 -18.29 -14.66
N LYS A 111 4.00 -17.59 -14.55
CA LYS A 111 3.13 -17.24 -15.68
C LYS A 111 2.51 -15.86 -15.51
N GLY A 112 1.95 -15.37 -16.61
CA GLY A 112 1.25 -14.10 -16.64
C GLY A 112 2.15 -12.91 -16.97
N SER A 113 1.53 -11.83 -17.41
CA SER A 113 2.20 -10.56 -17.73
C SER A 113 1.99 -9.47 -16.65
N GLY A 114 1.20 -9.78 -15.63
CA GLY A 114 0.84 -8.81 -14.59
C GLY A 114 -0.27 -7.84 -14.99
N THR A 115 -0.97 -8.15 -16.06
CA THR A 115 -2.16 -7.40 -16.50
C THR A 115 -3.43 -8.02 -15.91
N ILE A 116 -4.55 -7.29 -15.99
CA ILE A 116 -5.84 -7.79 -15.50
C ILE A 116 -6.30 -9.05 -16.26
N ASP A 117 -5.98 -9.11 -17.56
CA ASP A 117 -6.34 -10.22 -18.43
C ASP A 117 -5.34 -11.40 -18.35
N SER A 118 -4.18 -11.16 -17.77
CA SER A 118 -3.10 -12.13 -17.62
C SER A 118 -2.38 -11.88 -16.29
N PRO A 119 -3.02 -12.16 -15.15
CA PRO A 119 -2.41 -11.95 -13.83
C PRO A 119 -1.19 -12.84 -13.65
N LEU A 120 -0.28 -12.40 -12.79
CA LEU A 120 0.87 -13.20 -12.40
C LEU A 120 0.42 -14.39 -11.55
N GLU A 121 0.90 -15.57 -11.89
CA GLU A 121 0.64 -16.81 -11.15
C GLU A 121 1.88 -17.25 -10.39
N MET A 122 1.68 -17.73 -9.18
CA MET A 122 2.74 -18.30 -8.33
C MET A 122 2.70 -19.84 -8.39
N GLU A 123 3.86 -20.43 -8.39
CA GLU A 123 4.01 -21.87 -8.11
C GLU A 123 3.78 -22.21 -6.66
#